data_92c21535b1578621801c61871b804f0d
#
_entry.id   92c21535b1578621801c61871b804f0d
#
_cell.length_a   1.000
_cell.length_b   1.000
_cell.length_c   1.000
_cell.angle_alpha   90.00
_cell.angle_beta   90.00
_cell.angle_gamma   90.00
#
_symmetry.space_group_name_H-M   'P 1'
#
loop_
_entity.id
_entity.type
_entity.pdbx_description
1 polymer ?
#
loop_
_entity_poly.entity_id
_entity_poly.type
_entity_poly.pdbx_seq_one_letter_code
_entity_poly.pdbx_strand_id
1 'polypeptide(L)'
;MQNNASSISPKNPLNRDSNKGAMMTAQPIFRSRTFVRKSLVLILLSTAACKGATKAATPVTANAAIRSNDSVPTGTDAQADSMLVDVQSLDPTIQVDMRYRNADNFTGAPIAGYEGNHAFMRGEAAAALARVQASLKSQGLTLLVWDSYRPVRATNAMVAWTQKVHREDLVRDGYISDRSKHNLGVAIDLTLVNTATKQQLDMGTKHDSFAAEAHTANATGLVAENRKKLVDAMSAQGFTNYDQEWWHFSYDVPNPIRFDRPVR
;
A
#
# COMPACT_ATOMS: atom_id res chain seq x y z
N MET A 1 29.12 35.40 53.07
CA MET A 1 29.51 34.18 53.77
C MET A 1 29.18 33.04 52.80
N GLN A 2 30.06 32.70 51.89
CA GLN A 2 31.16 31.70 51.98
C GLN A 2 30.64 30.36 52.51
N ASN A 3 30.62 29.34 51.66
CA ASN A 3 31.54 28.21 51.46
C ASN A 3 30.92 27.22 50.48
N ASN A 4 31.44 26.92 49.33
CA ASN A 4 32.59 26.09 48.88
C ASN A 4 32.67 24.70 49.54
N ALA A 5 32.54 23.65 48.69
CA ALA A 5 33.36 22.43 48.61
C ALA A 5 32.70 21.51 47.57
N SER A 6 33.22 21.27 46.36
CA SER A 6 34.41 20.47 45.96
C SER A 6 34.19 18.96 46.02
N SER A 7 34.07 18.42 44.77
CA SER A 7 34.71 17.21 44.16
C SER A 7 34.69 15.90 44.95
N ILE A 8 34.44 14.80 44.23
CA ILE A 8 35.41 13.73 43.85
C ILE A 8 34.73 12.67 42.97
N SER A 9 35.33 12.46 41.83
CA SER A 9 35.13 11.27 40.97
C SER A 9 36.09 10.17 41.43
N PRO A 10 35.78 8.90 41.30
CA PRO A 10 36.84 7.91 41.14
C PRO A 10 36.74 7.12 39.84
N LYS A 11 37.91 6.89 39.37
CA LYS A 11 38.46 6.25 38.20
C LYS A 11 38.10 4.74 38.07
N ASN A 12 38.00 4.34 36.81
CA ASN A 12 38.08 2.99 36.28
C ASN A 12 39.40 2.28 36.64
N PRO A 13 39.41 0.95 36.80
CA PRO A 13 40.59 0.22 36.30
C PRO A 13 40.24 -0.86 35.27
N LEU A 14 41.04 -0.85 34.24
CA LEU A 14 41.31 -1.88 33.26
C LEU A 14 41.60 -3.24 33.91
N ASN A 15 41.12 -4.33 33.32
CA ASN A 15 41.84 -5.58 33.37
C ASN A 15 41.87 -6.26 31.99
N ARG A 16 43.06 -6.63 31.67
CA ARG A 16 43.56 -7.30 30.46
C ARG A 16 43.50 -8.82 30.63
N ASP A 17 43.49 -9.46 29.46
CA ASP A 17 44.05 -10.78 29.10
C ASP A 17 43.25 -12.05 29.48
N SER A 18 42.76 -12.76 28.47
CA SER A 18 43.42 -14.04 28.13
C SER A 18 42.84 -14.63 26.84
N ASN A 19 43.71 -14.70 25.89
CA ASN A 19 43.70 -15.48 24.66
C ASN A 19 43.75 -16.99 25.00
N LYS A 20 42.78 -17.79 24.49
CA LYS A 20 43.03 -19.22 24.22
C LYS A 20 42.25 -19.66 23.00
N GLY A 21 42.99 -20.06 21.99
CA GLY A 21 42.52 -20.65 20.76
C GLY A 21 41.84 -22.01 20.95
N ALA A 22 40.96 -22.32 20.07
CA ALA A 22 40.46 -23.66 19.80
C ALA A 22 40.23 -23.81 18.29
N MET A 23 41.14 -24.41 17.67
CA MET A 23 41.17 -25.55 16.75
C MET A 23 39.97 -25.70 15.81
N MET A 24 40.24 -25.43 14.53
CA MET A 24 39.48 -25.85 13.37
C MET A 24 39.38 -27.38 13.30
N THR A 25 38.21 -27.94 13.26
CA THR A 25 37.97 -29.29 12.74
C THR A 25 37.22 -29.19 11.42
N ALA A 26 37.91 -29.56 10.37
CA ALA A 26 37.37 -29.74 9.02
C ALA A 26 36.44 -30.96 8.99
N GLN A 27 35.26 -30.80 8.45
CA GLN A 27 34.33 -31.87 8.10
C GLN A 27 34.45 -32.19 6.60
N PRO A 28 34.35 -33.45 6.18
CA PRO A 28 34.62 -33.84 4.81
C PRO A 28 33.41 -33.63 3.88
N ILE A 29 33.75 -33.19 2.67
CA ILE A 29 32.84 -33.00 1.56
C ILE A 29 32.35 -34.36 1.03
N PHE A 30 31.12 -34.70 1.21
CA PHE A 30 30.49 -35.87 0.62
C PHE A 30 30.01 -35.52 -0.81
N ARG A 31 30.77 -35.95 -1.82
CA ARG A 31 30.38 -35.91 -3.24
C ARG A 31 29.41 -37.06 -3.52
N SER A 32 28.15 -36.80 -3.65
CA SER A 32 27.15 -37.73 -4.19
C SER A 32 27.25 -37.74 -5.72
N ARG A 33 27.68 -38.87 -6.27
CA ARG A 33 27.60 -39.14 -7.70
C ARG A 33 26.21 -39.65 -8.05
N THR A 34 25.41 -38.82 -8.73
CA THR A 34 24.11 -39.24 -9.27
C THR A 34 24.34 -40.01 -10.58
N PHE A 35 24.00 -41.28 -10.55
CA PHE A 35 24.00 -42.19 -11.72
C PHE A 35 22.80 -41.87 -12.60
N VAL A 36 23.03 -41.35 -13.81
CA VAL A 36 22.00 -41.18 -14.83
C VAL A 36 21.80 -42.52 -15.55
N ARG A 37 20.69 -43.20 -15.25
CA ARG A 37 20.21 -44.34 -16.07
C ARG A 37 19.47 -43.76 -17.28
N LYS A 38 20.07 -43.93 -18.47
CA LYS A 38 19.37 -43.75 -19.75
C LYS A 38 18.42 -44.93 -19.98
N SER A 39 17.13 -44.74 -19.83
CA SER A 39 16.11 -45.68 -20.32
C SER A 39 15.70 -45.26 -21.72
N LEU A 40 16.06 -46.10 -22.69
CA LEU A 40 15.66 -46.01 -24.07
C LEU A 40 14.22 -46.55 -24.18
N VAL A 41 13.23 -45.69 -24.36
CA VAL A 41 11.86 -46.09 -24.67
C VAL A 41 11.63 -45.95 -26.17
N LEU A 42 11.49 -47.07 -26.81
CA LEU A 42 11.12 -47.24 -28.22
C LEU A 42 9.59 -47.00 -28.34
N ILE A 43 9.18 -45.87 -28.92
CA ILE A 43 7.77 -45.62 -29.20
C ILE A 43 7.50 -45.92 -30.67
N LEU A 44 6.68 -46.94 -30.90
CA LEU A 44 6.10 -47.26 -32.21
C LEU A 44 5.15 -46.14 -32.65
N LEU A 45 5.40 -45.56 -33.83
CA LEU A 45 4.46 -44.69 -34.50
C LEU A 45 3.31 -45.49 -35.10
N SER A 46 2.11 -45.32 -34.59
CA SER A 46 0.87 -45.67 -35.28
C SER A 46 0.23 -44.35 -35.80
N THR A 47 0.22 -44.21 -37.11
CA THR A 47 -0.46 -43.10 -37.81
C THR A 47 -1.95 -43.38 -37.85
N ALA A 48 -2.73 -42.68 -37.02
CA ALA A 48 -4.16 -42.56 -37.20
C ALA A 48 -4.48 -41.13 -37.63
N ALA A 49 -4.85 -40.94 -38.89
CA ALA A 49 -5.29 -39.68 -39.42
C ALA A 49 -6.71 -39.36 -38.93
N CYS A 50 -6.85 -38.53 -37.90
CA CYS A 50 -8.14 -37.92 -37.58
C CYS A 50 -8.13 -36.50 -38.12
N LYS A 51 -8.93 -36.23 -39.15
CA LYS A 51 -9.32 -34.90 -39.59
C LYS A 51 -10.18 -34.27 -38.49
N GLY A 52 -9.57 -33.54 -37.56
CA GLY A 52 -10.26 -32.70 -36.60
C GLY A 52 -10.19 -31.25 -37.05
N ALA A 53 -11.34 -30.66 -37.34
CA ALA A 53 -11.50 -29.26 -37.66
C ALA A 53 -10.95 -28.39 -36.51
N THR A 54 -9.87 -27.70 -36.77
CA THR A 54 -9.34 -26.63 -35.86
C THR A 54 -10.31 -25.46 -35.88
N LYS A 55 -11.16 -25.39 -34.82
CA LYS A 55 -11.94 -24.20 -34.53
C LYS A 55 -10.92 -23.11 -34.12
N ALA A 56 -10.71 -22.14 -35.00
CA ALA A 56 -9.85 -21.01 -34.72
C ALA A 56 -10.35 -20.31 -33.45
N ALA A 57 -9.52 -20.31 -32.41
CA ALA A 57 -9.75 -19.50 -31.23
C ALA A 57 -9.63 -18.03 -31.68
N THR A 58 -10.74 -17.32 -31.68
CA THR A 58 -10.77 -15.87 -31.81
C THR A 58 -9.90 -15.27 -30.71
N PRO A 59 -8.99 -14.33 -31.00
CA PRO A 59 -8.24 -13.64 -29.97
C PRO A 59 -9.26 -12.85 -29.12
N VAL A 60 -9.38 -13.22 -27.86
CA VAL A 60 -10.11 -12.42 -26.86
C VAL A 60 -9.32 -11.13 -26.73
N THR A 61 -9.82 -10.08 -27.38
CA THR A 61 -9.24 -8.77 -27.33
C THR A 61 -9.29 -8.28 -25.88
N ALA A 62 -8.12 -8.00 -25.30
CA ALA A 62 -7.91 -7.38 -23.99
C ALA A 62 -8.56 -5.97 -23.82
N ASN A 63 -9.39 -5.55 -24.80
CA ASN A 63 -10.07 -4.25 -24.84
C ASN A 63 -11.43 -4.19 -24.16
N ALA A 64 -11.96 -5.28 -23.59
CA ALA A 64 -13.28 -5.25 -22.95
C ALA A 64 -13.25 -4.68 -21.51
N ALA A 65 -12.13 -4.81 -20.79
CA ALA A 65 -12.00 -4.29 -19.42
C ALA A 65 -11.80 -2.76 -19.35
N ILE A 66 -11.34 -2.12 -20.43
CA ILE A 66 -11.07 -0.68 -20.49
C ILE A 66 -12.37 0.14 -20.65
N ARG A 67 -13.46 -0.45 -21.12
CA ARG A 67 -14.70 0.27 -21.47
C ARG A 67 -15.69 0.47 -20.32
N SER A 68 -15.55 -0.18 -19.18
CA SER A 68 -16.54 -0.11 -18.11
C SER A 68 -16.47 1.18 -17.27
N ASN A 69 -15.38 1.93 -17.31
CA ASN A 69 -15.18 3.13 -16.50
C ASN A 69 -15.51 4.46 -17.20
N ASP A 70 -15.66 4.47 -18.55
CA ASP A 70 -16.10 5.68 -19.28
C ASP A 70 -17.55 6.06 -18.98
N SER A 71 -18.32 5.14 -18.37
CA SER A 71 -19.72 5.33 -18.00
C SER A 71 -19.95 5.86 -16.59
N VAL A 72 -18.91 6.00 -15.74
CA VAL A 72 -19.09 6.51 -14.38
C VAL A 72 -19.39 8.01 -14.43
N PRO A 73 -20.59 8.45 -14.01
CA PRO A 73 -20.97 9.85 -14.09
C PRO A 73 -20.14 10.71 -13.12
N THR A 74 -20.02 12.00 -13.44
CA THR A 74 -19.46 13.00 -12.52
C THR A 74 -20.62 13.69 -11.81
N GLY A 75 -20.62 13.66 -10.49
CA GLY A 75 -21.60 14.31 -9.64
C GLY A 75 -21.31 15.80 -9.45
N THR A 76 -22.31 16.51 -8.96
CA THR A 76 -22.20 17.92 -8.56
C THR A 76 -21.55 18.04 -7.18
N ASP A 77 -21.10 19.26 -6.82
CA ASP A 77 -20.61 19.55 -5.48
C ASP A 77 -21.68 19.29 -4.40
N ALA A 78 -22.93 19.61 -4.66
CA ALA A 78 -24.05 19.34 -3.76
C ALA A 78 -24.25 17.82 -3.53
N GLN A 79 -24.07 17.00 -4.56
CA GLN A 79 -24.09 15.54 -4.40
C GLN A 79 -22.88 15.06 -3.59
N ALA A 80 -21.69 15.62 -3.84
CA ALA A 80 -20.50 15.31 -3.04
C ALA A 80 -20.73 15.66 -1.57
N ASP A 81 -21.30 16.83 -1.25
CA ASP A 81 -21.62 17.27 0.11
C ASP A 81 -22.60 16.33 0.82
N SER A 82 -23.54 15.74 0.09
CA SER A 82 -24.52 14.81 0.65
C SER A 82 -24.02 13.38 0.81
N MET A 83 -23.00 12.96 0.03
CA MET A 83 -22.57 11.56 -0.06
C MET A 83 -21.20 11.30 0.59
N LEU A 84 -20.38 12.33 0.73
CA LEU A 84 -19.06 12.22 1.33
C LEU A 84 -19.12 12.61 2.82
N VAL A 85 -18.59 11.75 3.65
CA VAL A 85 -18.54 11.90 5.11
C VAL A 85 -17.11 12.06 5.54
N ASP A 86 -16.80 13.05 6.36
CA ASP A 86 -15.51 13.18 7.02
C ASP A 86 -15.34 12.02 8.02
N VAL A 87 -14.29 11.21 7.85
CA VAL A 87 -14.07 10.02 8.68
C VAL A 87 -13.88 10.37 10.16
N GLN A 88 -13.33 11.56 10.47
CA GLN A 88 -13.15 12.02 11.85
C GLN A 88 -14.48 12.41 12.52
N SER A 89 -15.54 12.67 11.75
CA SER A 89 -16.87 12.87 12.32
C SER A 89 -17.47 11.57 12.89
N LEU A 90 -17.04 10.40 12.39
CA LEU A 90 -17.46 9.09 12.87
C LEU A 90 -16.55 8.55 13.98
N ASP A 91 -15.25 8.80 13.88
CA ASP A 91 -14.29 8.45 14.91
C ASP A 91 -13.14 9.49 14.94
N PRO A 92 -13.14 10.41 15.92
CA PRO A 92 -12.14 11.49 16.00
C PRO A 92 -10.72 11.00 16.37
N THR A 93 -10.57 9.71 16.70
CA THR A 93 -9.24 9.13 16.96
C THR A 93 -8.51 8.70 15.70
N ILE A 94 -9.18 8.65 14.54
CA ILE A 94 -8.52 8.50 13.25
C ILE A 94 -7.66 9.73 13.00
N GLN A 95 -6.37 9.53 12.79
CA GLN A 95 -5.44 10.61 12.46
C GLN A 95 -5.51 10.89 10.95
N VAL A 96 -5.37 12.17 10.58
CA VAL A 96 -5.42 12.62 9.18
C VAL A 96 -4.22 13.52 8.90
N ASP A 97 -3.48 13.22 7.84
CA ASP A 97 -2.37 14.00 7.31
C ASP A 97 -2.42 13.92 5.78
N MET A 98 -3.33 14.72 5.18
CA MET A 98 -3.56 14.71 3.73
C MET A 98 -2.29 15.16 2.99
N ARG A 99 -1.51 14.21 2.48
CA ARG A 99 -0.18 14.42 1.91
C ARG A 99 -0.18 15.39 0.73
N TYR A 100 -1.19 15.33 -0.11
CA TYR A 100 -1.25 16.14 -1.33
C TYR A 100 -1.61 17.60 -1.10
N ARG A 101 -1.96 17.97 0.13
CA ARG A 101 -2.18 19.35 0.55
C ARG A 101 -0.85 20.15 0.65
N ASN A 102 0.25 19.50 0.87
CA ASN A 102 1.57 20.06 1.08
C ASN A 102 2.54 19.67 -0.02
N ALA A 103 3.77 20.19 0.03
CA ALA A 103 4.85 19.79 -0.87
C ALA A 103 5.51 18.45 -0.48
N ASP A 104 5.17 17.85 0.69
CA ASP A 104 5.68 16.56 1.14
C ASP A 104 4.90 15.40 0.48
N ASN A 105 4.98 15.34 -0.85
CA ASN A 105 4.44 14.29 -1.70
C ASN A 105 5.35 14.09 -2.92
N PHE A 106 5.07 13.08 -3.73
CA PHE A 106 5.92 12.71 -4.87
C PHE A 106 6.05 13.79 -5.95
N THR A 107 5.12 14.75 -6.04
CA THR A 107 5.21 15.85 -7.02
C THR A 107 6.10 16.99 -6.55
N GLY A 108 6.41 17.07 -5.24
CA GLY A 108 7.17 18.15 -4.62
C GLY A 108 6.41 19.47 -4.51
N ALA A 109 5.09 19.49 -4.73
CA ALA A 109 4.22 20.66 -4.65
C ALA A 109 2.81 20.28 -4.17
N PRO A 110 2.05 21.22 -3.57
CA PRO A 110 0.63 20.99 -3.29
C PRO A 110 -0.15 20.67 -4.56
N ILE A 111 -1.07 19.70 -4.48
CA ILE A 111 -1.88 19.28 -5.62
C ILE A 111 -3.24 20.00 -5.59
N ALA A 112 -3.67 20.51 -6.75
CA ALA A 112 -4.91 21.25 -6.88
C ALA A 112 -6.12 20.44 -6.39
N GLY A 113 -6.96 21.06 -5.55
CA GLY A 113 -8.14 20.44 -4.98
C GLY A 113 -7.97 19.95 -3.53
N TYR A 114 -6.75 19.95 -2.98
CA TYR A 114 -6.48 19.69 -1.56
C TYR A 114 -6.27 21.01 -0.80
N GLU A 115 -7.37 21.59 -0.32
CA GLU A 115 -7.38 22.91 0.36
C GLU A 115 -7.47 22.74 1.88
N GLY A 116 -7.91 21.58 2.39
CA GLY A 116 -8.06 21.27 3.81
C GLY A 116 -7.40 19.95 4.21
N ASN A 117 -7.34 19.69 5.52
CA ASN A 117 -6.81 18.44 6.10
C ASN A 117 -7.97 17.53 6.55
N HIS A 118 -8.86 17.19 5.62
CA HIS A 118 -10.04 16.38 5.86
C HIS A 118 -10.02 15.13 5.00
N ALA A 119 -10.33 13.99 5.60
CA ALA A 119 -10.44 12.71 4.92
C ALA A 119 -11.91 12.37 4.68
N PHE A 120 -12.38 12.57 3.46
CA PHE A 120 -13.75 12.27 3.08
C PHE A 120 -13.86 10.90 2.41
N MET A 121 -14.91 10.16 2.72
CA MET A 121 -15.28 8.91 2.05
C MET A 121 -16.80 8.83 1.82
N ARG A 122 -17.23 7.97 0.89
CA ARG A 122 -18.64 7.58 0.79
C ARG A 122 -19.11 7.04 2.14
N GLY A 123 -20.34 7.36 2.54
CA GLY A 123 -20.88 7.05 3.87
C GLY A 123 -20.71 5.58 4.27
N GLU A 124 -20.95 4.65 3.34
CA GLU A 124 -20.81 3.20 3.57
C GLU A 124 -19.35 2.82 3.86
N ALA A 125 -18.40 3.37 3.08
CA ALA A 125 -16.97 3.15 3.27
C ALA A 125 -16.45 3.82 4.56
N ALA A 126 -16.91 5.05 4.86
CA ALA A 126 -16.56 5.74 6.11
C ALA A 126 -17.03 4.97 7.35
N ALA A 127 -18.26 4.43 7.32
CA ALA A 127 -18.79 3.61 8.40
C ALA A 127 -18.01 2.30 8.55
N ALA A 128 -17.56 1.67 7.45
CA ALA A 128 -16.69 0.50 7.50
C ALA A 128 -15.32 0.85 8.10
N LEU A 129 -14.72 2.00 7.73
CA LEU A 129 -13.45 2.47 8.28
C LEU A 129 -13.53 2.74 9.79
N ALA A 130 -14.63 3.30 10.28
CA ALA A 130 -14.85 3.50 11.72
C ALA A 130 -14.87 2.15 12.48
N ARG A 131 -15.40 1.08 11.89
CA ARG A 131 -15.32 -0.27 12.48
C ARG A 131 -13.91 -0.84 12.46
N VAL A 132 -13.12 -0.59 11.40
CA VAL A 132 -11.68 -0.90 11.38
C VAL A 132 -10.98 -0.22 12.55
N GLN A 133 -11.18 1.10 12.70
CA GLN A 133 -10.59 1.87 13.79
C GLN A 133 -10.99 1.31 15.16
N ALA A 134 -12.25 0.98 15.37
CA ALA A 134 -12.73 0.38 16.63
C ALA A 134 -12.01 -0.95 16.95
N SER A 135 -11.78 -1.80 15.95
CA SER A 135 -11.07 -3.09 16.12
C SER A 135 -9.59 -2.92 16.48
N LEU A 136 -8.95 -1.87 15.97
CA LEU A 136 -7.54 -1.56 16.20
C LEU A 136 -7.28 -0.97 17.61
N LYS A 137 -8.23 -0.24 18.17
CA LYS A 137 -8.10 0.37 19.50
C LYS A 137 -7.76 -0.64 20.60
N SER A 138 -8.34 -1.82 20.56
CA SER A 138 -8.05 -2.89 21.55
C SER A 138 -6.62 -3.43 21.43
N GLN A 139 -5.95 -3.17 20.32
CA GLN A 139 -4.57 -3.56 20.04
C GLN A 139 -3.57 -2.41 20.31
N GLY A 140 -4.03 -1.27 20.85
CA GLY A 140 -3.20 -0.09 21.05
C GLY A 140 -2.77 0.59 19.75
N LEU A 141 -3.57 0.42 18.67
CA LEU A 141 -3.30 0.97 17.34
C LEU A 141 -4.39 1.97 16.93
N THR A 142 -4.02 2.88 16.04
CA THR A 142 -4.93 3.80 15.37
C THR A 142 -4.53 3.96 13.90
N LEU A 143 -5.48 4.38 13.07
CA LEU A 143 -5.25 4.68 11.67
C LEU A 143 -4.65 6.09 11.52
N LEU A 144 -3.75 6.25 10.53
CA LEU A 144 -3.32 7.53 9.99
C LEU A 144 -3.60 7.53 8.50
N VAL A 145 -4.48 8.42 8.05
CA VAL A 145 -4.92 8.57 6.66
C VAL A 145 -4.06 9.62 5.96
N TRP A 146 -3.57 9.27 4.76
CA TRP A 146 -2.76 10.13 3.90
C TRP A 146 -3.51 10.63 2.68
N ASP A 147 -4.43 9.82 2.14
CA ASP A 147 -5.38 10.18 1.09
C ASP A 147 -6.67 9.38 1.23
N SER A 148 -7.77 9.95 0.72
CA SER A 148 -9.08 9.31 0.74
C SER A 148 -9.88 9.74 -0.49
N TYR A 149 -10.99 10.48 -0.37
CA TYR A 149 -11.57 11.12 -1.52
C TYR A 149 -10.56 12.09 -2.15
N ARG A 150 -10.31 11.91 -3.44
CA ARG A 150 -9.42 12.73 -4.28
C ARG A 150 -10.26 13.40 -5.36
N PRO A 151 -10.30 14.73 -5.46
CA PRO A 151 -10.97 15.41 -6.55
C PRO A 151 -10.43 14.95 -7.93
N VAL A 152 -11.27 14.89 -8.95
CA VAL A 152 -10.85 14.51 -10.32
C VAL A 152 -9.71 15.40 -10.82
N ARG A 153 -9.76 16.72 -10.53
CA ARG A 153 -8.70 17.66 -10.89
C ARG A 153 -7.34 17.28 -10.30
N ALA A 154 -7.30 16.69 -9.10
CA ALA A 154 -6.07 16.24 -8.48
C ALA A 154 -5.49 15.02 -9.20
N THR A 155 -6.30 14.05 -9.57
CA THR A 155 -5.88 12.92 -10.41
C THR A 155 -5.32 13.41 -11.75
N ASN A 156 -5.99 14.36 -12.42
CA ASN A 156 -5.51 14.94 -13.67
C ASN A 156 -4.15 15.65 -13.49
N ALA A 157 -3.95 16.35 -12.36
CA ALA A 157 -2.68 16.99 -12.05
C ALA A 157 -1.54 15.97 -11.82
N MET A 158 -1.82 14.83 -11.18
CA MET A 158 -0.86 13.73 -11.01
C MET A 158 -0.45 13.13 -12.36
N VAL A 159 -1.42 12.85 -13.24
CA VAL A 159 -1.14 12.36 -14.60
C VAL A 159 -0.34 13.39 -15.41
N ALA A 160 -0.70 14.68 -15.37
CA ALA A 160 0.06 15.73 -16.04
C ALA A 160 1.49 15.87 -15.50
N TRP A 161 1.68 15.64 -14.19
CA TRP A 161 3.01 15.62 -13.60
C TRP A 161 3.87 14.47 -14.16
N THR A 162 3.33 13.25 -14.36
CA THR A 162 4.10 12.15 -14.95
C THR A 162 4.61 12.49 -16.34
N GLN A 163 3.80 13.16 -17.17
CA GLN A 163 4.18 13.64 -18.49
C GLN A 163 5.30 14.69 -18.41
N LYS A 164 5.16 15.65 -17.48
CA LYS A 164 6.14 16.73 -17.29
C LYS A 164 7.52 16.21 -16.89
N VAL A 165 7.58 15.13 -16.10
CA VAL A 165 8.84 14.57 -15.59
C VAL A 165 9.29 13.31 -16.32
N HIS A 166 8.63 12.96 -17.44
CA HIS A 166 8.91 11.77 -18.26
C HIS A 166 8.84 10.46 -17.48
N ARG A 167 7.78 10.29 -16.66
CA ARG A 167 7.46 9.11 -15.86
C ARG A 167 6.07 8.56 -16.18
N GLU A 168 5.71 8.54 -17.48
CA GLU A 168 4.45 7.93 -17.96
C GLU A 168 4.40 6.42 -17.69
N ASP A 169 5.55 5.82 -17.40
CA ASP A 169 5.65 4.46 -16.86
C ASP A 169 4.77 4.27 -15.64
N LEU A 170 4.67 5.25 -14.73
CA LEU A 170 3.85 5.15 -13.53
C LEU A 170 2.35 4.99 -13.82
N VAL A 171 1.88 5.58 -14.93
CA VAL A 171 0.49 5.40 -15.38
C VAL A 171 0.31 4.04 -16.05
N ARG A 172 1.23 3.68 -16.95
CA ARG A 172 1.20 2.40 -17.67
C ARG A 172 1.25 1.21 -16.73
N ASP A 173 2.08 1.29 -15.69
CA ASP A 173 2.34 0.20 -14.75
C ASP A 173 1.36 0.18 -13.56
N GLY A 174 0.40 1.13 -13.51
CA GLY A 174 -0.73 1.12 -12.58
C GLY A 174 -0.49 1.83 -11.24
N TYR A 175 0.66 2.46 -11.02
CA TYR A 175 0.94 3.24 -9.81
C TYR A 175 0.16 4.56 -9.73
N ILE A 176 -0.07 5.21 -10.89
CA ILE A 176 -0.91 6.40 -10.99
C ILE A 176 -2.03 6.11 -11.97
N SER A 177 -3.27 6.14 -11.51
CA SER A 177 -4.44 5.86 -12.35
C SER A 177 -5.11 7.15 -12.83
N ASP A 178 -5.41 7.23 -14.12
CA ASP A 178 -6.27 8.28 -14.71
C ASP A 178 -7.75 8.12 -14.33
N ARG A 179 -8.12 6.96 -13.78
CA ARG A 179 -9.49 6.57 -13.35
C ARG A 179 -9.49 6.05 -11.92
N SER A 180 -8.98 6.87 -11.02
CA SER A 180 -8.77 6.48 -9.62
C SER A 180 -10.08 6.22 -8.87
N LYS A 181 -10.13 5.14 -8.09
CA LYS A 181 -11.21 4.86 -7.13
C LYS A 181 -11.30 5.94 -6.03
N HIS A 182 -10.23 6.68 -5.78
CA HIS A 182 -10.27 7.84 -4.87
C HIS A 182 -11.27 8.91 -5.36
N ASN A 183 -11.43 9.08 -6.69
CA ASN A 183 -12.40 10.04 -7.22
C ASN A 183 -13.87 9.71 -6.87
N LEU A 184 -14.12 8.46 -6.47
CA LEU A 184 -15.42 7.97 -6.05
C LEU A 184 -15.66 8.11 -4.55
N GLY A 185 -14.63 8.49 -3.77
CA GLY A 185 -14.66 8.49 -2.31
C GLY A 185 -14.70 7.07 -1.72
N VAL A 186 -14.20 6.06 -2.44
CA VAL A 186 -14.22 4.65 -1.99
C VAL A 186 -12.84 4.04 -1.86
N ALA A 187 -11.78 4.79 -2.14
CA ALA A 187 -10.41 4.37 -1.88
C ALA A 187 -9.78 5.22 -0.77
N ILE A 188 -8.77 4.64 -0.13
CA ILE A 188 -8.08 5.25 1.00
C ILE A 188 -6.64 4.75 1.07
N ASP A 189 -5.70 5.67 1.33
CA ASP A 189 -4.30 5.40 1.60
C ASP A 189 -4.01 5.69 3.08
N LEU A 190 -3.49 4.71 3.79
CA LEU A 190 -3.35 4.80 5.24
C LEU A 190 -2.28 3.86 5.82
N THR A 191 -1.94 4.09 7.08
CA THR A 191 -1.05 3.24 7.87
C THR A 191 -1.54 3.06 9.30
N LEU A 192 -0.80 2.26 10.08
CA LEU A 192 -1.01 2.03 11.50
C LEU A 192 -0.05 2.87 12.35
N VAL A 193 -0.57 3.45 13.42
CA VAL A 193 0.18 4.21 14.43
C VAL A 193 -0.01 3.54 15.79
N ASN A 194 1.08 3.31 16.52
CA ASN A 194 1.02 2.87 17.91
C ASN A 194 0.57 4.03 18.81
N THR A 195 -0.51 3.84 19.55
CA THR A 195 -1.12 4.92 20.35
C THR A 195 -0.29 5.34 21.57
N ALA A 196 0.56 4.45 22.11
CA ALA A 196 1.42 4.74 23.23
C ALA A 196 2.68 5.50 22.82
N THR A 197 3.37 5.03 21.74
CA THR A 197 4.62 5.64 21.25
C THR A 197 4.40 6.79 20.29
N LYS A 198 3.20 6.91 19.70
CA LYS A 198 2.84 7.85 18.63
C LYS A 198 3.64 7.64 17.33
N GLN A 199 4.30 6.50 17.19
CA GLN A 199 5.09 6.15 16.00
C GLN A 199 4.26 5.30 15.04
N GLN A 200 4.44 5.55 13.74
CA GLN A 200 3.93 4.65 12.71
C GLN A 200 4.61 3.29 12.81
N LEU A 201 3.88 2.23 12.52
CA LEU A 201 4.49 0.91 12.38
C LEU A 201 5.37 0.91 11.11
N ASP A 202 6.49 0.20 11.21
CA ASP A 202 7.38 0.03 10.06
C ASP A 202 6.68 -0.84 9.00
N MET A 203 6.41 -0.24 7.85
CA MET A 203 5.79 -0.89 6.68
C MET A 203 6.81 -1.14 5.55
N GLY A 204 8.11 -0.87 5.79
CA GLY A 204 9.22 -1.14 4.88
C GLY A 204 9.44 -0.11 3.78
N THR A 205 8.43 0.62 3.36
CA THR A 205 8.54 1.72 2.40
C THR A 205 7.72 2.93 2.84
N LYS A 206 8.03 4.08 2.28
CA LYS A 206 7.18 5.27 2.41
C LYS A 206 5.91 5.13 1.57
N HIS A 207 4.90 5.93 1.89
CA HIS A 207 3.76 6.20 1.00
C HIS A 207 4.28 6.73 -0.35
N ASP A 208 3.60 6.42 -1.44
CA ASP A 208 3.99 6.77 -2.81
C ASP A 208 5.38 6.23 -3.24
N SER A 209 5.81 5.13 -2.67
CA SER A 209 6.99 4.41 -3.15
C SER A 209 6.61 3.58 -4.37
N PHE A 210 6.84 4.12 -5.56
CA PHE A 210 6.53 3.46 -6.84
C PHE A 210 7.58 2.41 -7.21
N ALA A 211 7.64 1.35 -6.42
CA ALA A 211 8.64 0.29 -6.55
C ALA A 211 8.10 -1.05 -6.04
N ALA A 212 8.71 -2.14 -6.50
CA ALA A 212 8.28 -3.50 -6.13
C ALA A 212 8.30 -3.77 -4.61
N GLU A 213 9.13 -3.07 -3.86
CA GLU A 213 9.20 -3.15 -2.39
C GLU A 213 7.92 -2.65 -1.70
N ALA A 214 7.12 -1.84 -2.40
CA ALA A 214 5.81 -1.37 -1.92
C ALA A 214 4.70 -2.42 -2.13
N HIS A 215 4.91 -3.43 -2.98
CA HIS A 215 3.92 -4.49 -3.16
C HIS A 215 3.67 -5.20 -1.83
N THR A 216 2.40 -5.39 -1.50
CA THR A 216 1.98 -5.88 -0.18
C THR A 216 2.66 -7.19 0.21
N ALA A 217 2.84 -8.10 -0.74
CA ALA A 217 3.48 -9.39 -0.53
C ALA A 217 5.02 -9.34 -0.49
N ASN A 218 5.65 -8.24 -0.95
CA ASN A 218 7.10 -8.13 -1.02
C ASN A 218 7.70 -7.60 0.30
N ALA A 219 7.35 -8.26 1.40
CA ALA A 219 7.80 -7.92 2.74
C ALA A 219 8.16 -9.19 3.52
N THR A 220 9.08 -9.06 4.48
CA THR A 220 9.51 -10.15 5.36
C THR A 220 9.59 -9.69 6.81
N GLY A 221 9.62 -10.62 7.76
CA GLY A 221 9.78 -10.34 9.19
C GLY A 221 8.71 -9.38 9.71
N LEU A 222 9.10 -8.44 10.55
CA LEU A 222 8.20 -7.48 11.20
C LEU A 222 7.40 -6.63 10.22
N VAL A 223 7.99 -6.25 9.08
CA VAL A 223 7.30 -5.49 8.03
C VAL A 223 6.12 -6.29 7.46
N ALA A 224 6.32 -7.58 7.16
CA ALA A 224 5.24 -8.45 6.68
C ALA A 224 4.14 -8.62 7.73
N GLU A 225 4.49 -8.75 9.00
CA GLU A 225 3.53 -8.84 10.11
C GLU A 225 2.70 -7.55 10.24
N ASN A 226 3.34 -6.38 10.12
CA ASN A 226 2.65 -5.09 10.20
C ASN A 226 1.71 -4.85 9.03
N ARG A 227 2.16 -5.14 7.78
CA ARG A 227 1.29 -5.10 6.59
C ARG A 227 0.12 -6.06 6.73
N LYS A 228 0.36 -7.26 7.22
CA LYS A 228 -0.70 -8.24 7.47
C LYS A 228 -1.73 -7.75 8.47
N LYS A 229 -1.32 -7.12 9.59
CA LYS A 229 -2.26 -6.53 10.56
C LYS A 229 -3.19 -5.50 9.90
N LEU A 230 -2.62 -4.63 9.05
CA LEU A 230 -3.40 -3.64 8.32
C LEU A 230 -4.37 -4.30 7.35
N VAL A 231 -3.89 -5.22 6.51
CA VAL A 231 -4.71 -5.96 5.54
C VAL A 231 -5.84 -6.74 6.24
N ASP A 232 -5.54 -7.47 7.32
CA ASP A 232 -6.54 -8.23 8.06
C ASP A 232 -7.63 -7.33 8.64
N ALA A 233 -7.24 -6.20 9.27
CA ALA A 233 -8.19 -5.26 9.86
C ALA A 233 -9.11 -4.61 8.80
N MET A 234 -8.54 -4.22 7.66
CA MET A 234 -9.27 -3.60 6.55
C MET A 234 -10.19 -4.62 5.86
N SER A 235 -9.68 -5.80 5.55
CA SER A 235 -10.43 -6.86 4.86
C SER A 235 -11.60 -7.38 5.71
N ALA A 236 -11.45 -7.47 7.02
CA ALA A 236 -12.52 -7.85 7.94
C ALA A 236 -13.74 -6.91 7.88
N GLN A 237 -13.56 -5.69 7.35
CA GLN A 237 -14.64 -4.69 7.19
C GLN A 237 -15.01 -4.45 5.72
N GLY A 238 -14.57 -5.32 4.80
CA GLY A 238 -14.97 -5.31 3.40
C GLY A 238 -14.10 -4.47 2.47
N PHE A 239 -12.95 -3.98 2.94
CA PHE A 239 -11.97 -3.33 2.06
C PHE A 239 -11.11 -4.35 1.34
N THR A 240 -10.72 -4.03 0.11
CA THR A 240 -9.79 -4.81 -0.70
C THR A 240 -8.49 -4.03 -0.88
N ASN A 241 -7.35 -4.66 -0.54
CA ASN A 241 -6.03 -4.07 -0.77
C ASN A 241 -5.68 -4.10 -2.26
N TYR A 242 -4.97 -3.07 -2.74
CA TYR A 242 -4.29 -3.08 -4.03
C TYR A 242 -2.88 -3.68 -3.83
N ASP A 243 -2.62 -4.80 -4.44
CA ASP A 243 -1.43 -5.63 -4.18
C ASP A 243 -0.08 -4.95 -4.50
N GLN A 244 -0.07 -3.94 -5.38
CA GLN A 244 1.14 -3.14 -5.67
C GLN A 244 1.43 -2.05 -4.64
N GLU A 245 0.47 -1.75 -3.72
CA GLU A 245 0.57 -0.66 -2.75
C GLU A 245 0.02 -1.12 -1.40
N TRP A 246 0.90 -1.39 -0.42
CA TRP A 246 0.50 -1.90 0.88
C TRP A 246 -0.44 -0.95 1.65
N TRP A 247 -0.41 0.35 1.33
CA TRP A 247 -1.24 1.40 1.97
C TRP A 247 -2.61 1.56 1.34
N HIS A 248 -2.81 1.13 0.07
CA HIS A 248 -3.99 1.43 -0.72
C HIS A 248 -5.08 0.37 -0.57
N PHE A 249 -6.27 0.81 -0.17
CA PHE A 249 -7.46 -0.02 -0.03
C PHE A 249 -8.66 0.61 -0.73
N SER A 250 -9.56 -0.23 -1.22
CA SER A 250 -10.81 0.22 -1.83
C SER A 250 -12.02 -0.54 -1.26
N TYR A 251 -13.16 0.12 -1.22
CA TYR A 251 -14.44 -0.41 -0.79
C TYR A 251 -15.43 -0.38 -1.95
N ASP A 252 -16.21 -1.43 -2.15
CA ASP A 252 -17.18 -1.46 -3.24
C ASP A 252 -18.51 -0.87 -2.79
N VAL A 253 -19.05 0.04 -3.60
CA VAL A 253 -20.34 0.68 -3.37
C VAL A 253 -21.23 0.54 -4.62
N PRO A 254 -22.55 0.43 -4.46
CA PRO A 254 -23.46 0.53 -5.60
C PRO A 254 -23.45 1.95 -6.19
N ASN A 255 -23.72 2.05 -7.50
CA ASN A 255 -23.85 3.32 -8.20
C ASN A 255 -22.66 4.28 -7.99
N PRO A 256 -21.47 3.94 -8.48
CA PRO A 256 -20.29 4.79 -8.33
C PRO A 256 -20.48 6.12 -9.06
N ILE A 257 -20.12 7.23 -8.40
CA ILE A 257 -20.14 8.58 -8.95
C ILE A 257 -18.79 9.22 -8.64
N ARG A 258 -18.16 9.84 -9.64
CA ARG A 258 -16.92 10.63 -9.46
C ARG A 258 -17.27 12.03 -8.98
N PHE A 259 -16.40 12.64 -8.21
CA PHE A 259 -16.56 14.01 -7.76
C PHE A 259 -15.31 14.84 -8.03
N ASP A 260 -15.53 16.15 -8.19
CA ASP A 260 -14.43 17.12 -8.34
C ASP A 260 -14.53 18.28 -7.32
N ARG A 261 -15.32 18.09 -6.24
CA ARG A 261 -15.42 19.03 -5.13
C ARG A 261 -14.07 19.12 -4.41
N PRO A 262 -13.52 20.33 -4.17
CA PRO A 262 -12.28 20.46 -3.39
C PRO A 262 -12.43 19.89 -1.97
N VAL A 263 -11.34 19.33 -1.43
CA VAL A 263 -11.21 18.92 -0.02
C VAL A 263 -10.98 20.19 0.81
N ARG A 264 -11.99 20.58 1.61
CA ARG A 264 -11.96 21.78 2.46
C ARG A 264 -12.25 21.42 3.89
#